data_a0ec965ec9c68e7546b9cd291d4fbc1b
#
_entry.id   a0ec965ec9c68e7546b9cd291d4fbc1b
#
_cell.length_a   1.000
_cell.length_b   1.000
_cell.length_c   1.000
_cell.angle_alpha   90.00
_cell.angle_beta   90.00
_cell.angle_gamma   90.00
#
_symmetry.space_group_name_H-M   'P 1'
#
loop_
_entity.id
_entity.type
_entity.pdbx_description
1 polymer ?
#
loop_
_entity_poly.entity_id
_entity_poly.type
_entity_poly.pdbx_seq_one_letter_code
_entity_poly.pdbx_strand_id
1 'polypeptide(L)'
;EITLIGEDSSVAGLEVGQKLTAKQLLYAMLLPSGNDAAYTIAVASARKFKENDKLPAKEAIEVFAELMNDAATELGAEHSHFTNPDGFHDKNHYTTALDMVKIASYAKSIPLISEICGTYQITQKLKSGEEFYWVNSNKLLNQGEDCYSEYADGMKTGFTDEAGSCVISSFTKNGKTMLTVAMNSPELYGKYYDTLILAKLGFKQNKIDCSY
;
A
#
# COMPACT_ATOMS: atom_id res chain seq x y z
N GLU A 1 10.72 8.71 14.78
CA GLU A 1 9.57 8.08 14.14
C GLU A 1 9.62 6.55 14.27
N ILE A 2 10.76 5.92 14.03
CA ILE A 2 10.97 4.46 14.10
C ILE A 2 10.56 3.85 15.46
N THR A 3 10.67 4.59 16.55
CA THR A 3 10.29 4.13 17.89
C THR A 3 8.76 4.09 18.13
N LEU A 4 7.96 4.53 17.16
CA LEU A 4 6.50 4.57 17.25
C LEU A 4 5.82 3.39 16.56
N ILE A 5 6.58 2.56 15.85
CA ILE A 5 6.07 1.35 15.19
C ILE A 5 5.98 0.19 16.17
N GLY A 6 5.00 -0.70 15.98
CA GLY A 6 4.80 -1.89 16.81
C GLY A 6 5.94 -2.91 16.66
N GLU A 7 6.16 -3.75 17.67
CA GLU A 7 7.27 -4.73 17.69
C GLU A 7 7.20 -5.74 16.53
N ASP A 8 6.00 -6.15 16.11
CA ASP A 8 5.79 -7.11 15.01
C ASP A 8 5.59 -6.44 13.64
N SER A 9 5.97 -5.17 13.51
CA SER A 9 5.77 -4.41 12.28
C SER A 9 6.72 -4.84 11.17
N SER A 10 6.19 -4.90 9.94
CA SER A 10 7.01 -4.98 8.73
C SER A 10 7.84 -3.71 8.58
N VAL A 11 9.15 -3.84 8.31
CA VAL A 11 10.05 -2.69 8.15
C VAL A 11 10.84 -2.77 6.84
N ALA A 12 11.16 -1.61 6.29
CA ALA A 12 12.04 -1.50 5.12
C ALA A 12 13.54 -1.51 5.51
N GLY A 13 13.84 -1.50 6.80
CA GLY A 13 15.20 -1.51 7.34
C GLY A 13 15.83 -0.11 7.43
N LEU A 14 15.03 0.93 7.57
CA LEU A 14 15.52 2.30 7.69
C LEU A 14 16.11 2.55 9.09
N GLU A 15 17.20 3.32 9.12
CA GLU A 15 17.90 3.68 10.35
C GLU A 15 17.82 5.18 10.64
N VAL A 16 17.93 5.53 11.92
CA VAL A 16 17.94 6.93 12.37
C VAL A 16 19.12 7.67 11.76
N GLY A 17 18.85 8.83 11.17
CA GLY A 17 19.86 9.70 10.57
C GLY A 17 20.06 9.50 9.06
N GLN A 18 19.54 8.43 8.47
CA GLN A 18 19.55 8.25 7.03
C GLN A 18 18.71 9.32 6.32
N LYS A 19 19.14 9.72 5.13
CA LYS A 19 18.47 10.73 4.31
C LYS A 19 17.97 10.10 3.01
N LEU A 20 16.67 9.98 2.91
CA LEU A 20 15.98 9.44 1.74
C LEU A 20 15.20 10.56 1.02
N THR A 21 15.08 10.41 -0.29
CA THR A 21 14.13 11.20 -1.07
C THR A 21 12.70 10.70 -0.84
N ALA A 22 11.69 11.53 -1.10
CA ALA A 22 10.28 11.11 -1.02
C ALA A 22 10.00 9.88 -1.91
N LYS A 23 10.59 9.80 -3.11
CA LYS A 23 10.45 8.64 -4.00
C LYS A 23 11.05 7.37 -3.38
N GLN A 24 12.20 7.44 -2.73
CA GLN A 24 12.80 6.29 -2.02
C GLN A 24 11.95 5.84 -0.83
N LEU A 25 11.40 6.78 -0.05
CA LEU A 25 10.47 6.46 1.04
C LEU A 25 9.18 5.79 0.52
N LEU A 26 8.65 6.22 -0.62
CA LEU A 26 7.49 5.57 -1.24
C LEU A 26 7.81 4.13 -1.67
N TYR A 27 9.00 3.87 -2.23
CA TYR A 27 9.42 2.49 -2.53
C TYR A 27 9.56 1.66 -1.24
N ALA A 28 10.18 2.21 -0.20
CA ALA A 28 10.34 1.55 1.10
C ALA A 28 8.99 1.23 1.77
N MET A 29 8.00 2.11 1.62
CA MET A 29 6.65 1.90 2.16
C MET A 29 5.85 0.88 1.35
N LEU A 30 5.88 0.97 0.01
CA LEU A 30 4.93 0.25 -0.85
C LEU A 30 5.41 -1.16 -1.24
N LEU A 31 6.74 -1.40 -1.43
CA LEU A 31 7.24 -2.72 -1.81
C LEU A 31 7.32 -3.68 -0.61
N PRO A 32 8.25 -3.49 0.35
CA PRO A 32 8.35 -4.39 1.49
C PRO A 32 7.27 -4.13 2.55
N SER A 33 6.38 -3.16 2.32
CA SER A 33 5.38 -2.76 3.32
C SER A 33 6.00 -2.15 4.57
N GLY A 34 7.03 -1.28 4.41
CA GLY A 34 7.80 -0.71 5.53
C GLY A 34 7.00 0.28 6.36
N ASN A 35 6.70 -0.07 7.61
CA ASN A 35 6.01 0.80 8.56
C ASN A 35 6.93 1.95 9.00
N ASP A 36 8.23 1.72 9.10
CA ASP A 36 9.27 2.73 9.32
C ASP A 36 9.23 3.85 8.26
N ALA A 37 9.04 3.48 7.00
CA ALA A 37 8.87 4.44 5.91
C ALA A 37 7.51 5.15 5.97
N ALA A 38 6.42 4.44 6.31
CA ALA A 38 5.09 5.01 6.44
C ALA A 38 5.03 6.10 7.53
N TYR A 39 5.56 5.81 8.71
CA TYR A 39 5.65 6.80 9.79
C TYR A 39 6.57 7.99 9.43
N THR A 40 7.68 7.73 8.74
CA THR A 40 8.57 8.79 8.28
C THR A 40 7.87 9.74 7.29
N ILE A 41 7.11 9.20 6.34
CA ILE A 41 6.30 9.99 5.40
C ILE A 41 5.22 10.77 6.14
N ALA A 42 4.50 10.13 7.06
CA ALA A 42 3.42 10.76 7.82
C ALA A 42 3.92 11.98 8.60
N VAL A 43 5.01 11.81 9.36
CA VAL A 43 5.60 12.91 10.16
C VAL A 43 6.12 14.03 9.27
N ALA A 44 6.83 13.71 8.18
CA ALA A 44 7.35 14.72 7.26
C ALA A 44 6.22 15.50 6.57
N SER A 45 5.15 14.81 6.16
CA SER A 45 4.00 15.42 5.49
C SER A 45 3.23 16.33 6.44
N ALA A 46 2.96 15.88 7.67
CA ALA A 46 2.26 16.68 8.68
C ALA A 46 3.05 17.93 9.09
N ARG A 47 4.37 17.81 9.28
CA ARG A 47 5.25 18.95 9.56
C ARG A 47 5.19 19.99 8.45
N LYS A 48 5.24 19.53 7.21
CA LYS A 48 5.12 20.40 6.04
C LYS A 48 3.74 21.06 5.96
N PHE A 49 2.67 20.32 6.20
CA PHE A 49 1.29 20.83 6.20
C PHE A 49 1.05 21.89 7.27
N LYS A 50 1.58 21.68 8.49
CA LYS A 50 1.48 22.62 9.61
C LYS A 50 2.53 23.73 9.57
N GLU A 51 3.43 23.74 8.57
CA GLU A 51 4.56 24.68 8.48
C GLU A 51 5.41 24.70 9.77
N ASN A 52 5.55 23.53 10.44
CA ASN A 52 6.23 23.38 11.72
C ASN A 52 7.17 22.17 11.72
N ASP A 53 8.44 22.39 11.40
CA ASP A 53 9.47 21.34 11.36
C ASP A 53 9.75 20.71 12.74
N LYS A 54 9.33 21.36 13.83
CA LYS A 54 9.53 20.89 15.21
C LYS A 54 8.28 20.24 15.80
N LEU A 55 7.21 20.05 15.01
CA LEU A 55 6.01 19.35 15.48
C LEU A 55 6.41 17.98 16.02
N PRO A 56 6.06 17.62 17.28
CA PRO A 56 6.35 16.33 17.86
C PRO A 56 5.81 15.18 16.97
N ALA A 57 6.57 14.08 16.84
CA ALA A 57 6.20 13.00 15.94
C ALA A 57 4.81 12.41 16.22
N LYS A 58 4.45 12.27 17.50
CA LYS A 58 3.12 11.78 17.90
C LYS A 58 2.00 12.70 17.40
N GLU A 59 2.11 14.01 17.62
CA GLU A 59 1.14 14.98 17.13
C GLU A 59 1.10 15.02 15.60
N ALA A 60 2.26 14.87 14.94
CA ALA A 60 2.32 14.81 13.49
C ALA A 60 1.58 13.59 12.91
N ILE A 61 1.60 12.45 13.60
CA ILE A 61 0.84 11.26 13.19
C ILE A 61 -0.66 11.49 13.32
N GLU A 62 -1.11 12.14 14.40
CA GLU A 62 -2.52 12.52 14.58
C GLU A 62 -2.99 13.45 13.44
N VAL A 63 -2.21 14.47 13.12
CA VAL A 63 -2.48 15.36 11.98
C VAL A 63 -2.51 14.60 10.65
N PHE A 64 -1.59 13.65 10.46
CA PHE A 64 -1.57 12.86 9.22
C PHE A 64 -2.78 11.93 9.12
N ALA A 65 -3.23 11.32 10.21
CA ALA A 65 -4.44 10.51 10.24
C ALA A 65 -5.69 11.36 9.91
N GLU A 66 -5.78 12.61 10.41
CA GLU A 66 -6.83 13.55 9.99
C GLU A 66 -6.79 13.79 8.48
N LEU A 67 -5.61 14.06 7.90
CA LEU A 67 -5.47 14.24 6.44
C LEU A 67 -5.85 12.97 5.64
N MET A 68 -5.58 11.78 6.17
CA MET A 68 -6.05 10.52 5.54
C MET A 68 -7.58 10.43 5.54
N ASN A 69 -8.23 10.81 6.64
CA ASN A 69 -9.69 10.79 6.76
C ASN A 69 -10.36 11.86 5.87
N ASP A 70 -9.78 13.04 5.78
CA ASP A 70 -10.23 14.10 4.86
C ASP A 70 -10.15 13.63 3.41
N ALA A 71 -9.01 13.04 3.01
CA ALA A 71 -8.84 12.47 1.67
C ALA A 71 -9.82 11.32 1.39
N ALA A 72 -10.07 10.45 2.36
CA ALA A 72 -11.07 9.39 2.23
C ALA A 72 -12.47 9.96 1.99
N THR A 73 -12.84 10.99 2.73
CA THR A 73 -14.12 11.71 2.58
C THR A 73 -14.24 12.35 1.19
N GLU A 74 -13.21 13.04 0.72
CA GLU A 74 -13.17 13.65 -0.62
C GLU A 74 -13.32 12.62 -1.74
N LEU A 75 -12.81 11.40 -1.54
CA LEU A 75 -12.94 10.27 -2.46
C LEU A 75 -14.29 9.54 -2.32
N GLY A 76 -15.14 9.96 -1.38
CA GLY A 76 -16.42 9.33 -1.10
C GLY A 76 -16.30 7.99 -0.37
N ALA A 77 -15.19 7.73 0.32
CA ALA A 77 -14.97 6.54 1.15
C ALA A 77 -15.57 6.74 2.56
N GLU A 78 -16.88 6.88 2.62
CA GLU A 78 -17.64 7.34 3.80
C GLU A 78 -17.74 6.30 4.94
N HIS A 79 -17.36 5.04 4.67
CA HIS A 79 -17.39 3.95 5.64
C HIS A 79 -15.97 3.54 6.05
N SER A 80 -15.05 4.48 6.06
CA SER A 80 -13.64 4.28 6.41
C SER A 80 -13.20 5.28 7.45
N HIS A 81 -12.35 4.84 8.36
CA HIS A 81 -11.69 5.70 9.34
C HIS A 81 -10.28 5.18 9.61
N PHE A 82 -9.31 6.07 9.54
CA PHE A 82 -7.88 5.80 9.70
C PHE A 82 -7.36 6.45 10.98
N THR A 83 -6.60 5.71 11.79
CA THR A 83 -6.03 6.19 13.05
C THR A 83 -4.50 6.23 13.02
N ASN A 84 -3.89 5.57 12.05
CA ASN A 84 -2.44 5.47 11.90
C ASN A 84 -2.04 5.33 10.42
N PRO A 85 -0.75 5.58 10.07
CA PRO A 85 -0.31 5.60 8.68
C PRO A 85 0.03 4.22 8.11
N ASP A 86 0.14 3.18 8.94
CA ASP A 86 0.64 1.86 8.55
C ASP A 86 -0.43 0.76 8.51
N GLY A 87 -1.62 1.03 9.05
CA GLY A 87 -2.71 0.06 9.10
C GLY A 87 -2.58 -0.94 10.25
N PHE A 88 -1.73 -0.67 11.26
CA PHE A 88 -1.70 -1.47 12.48
C PHE A 88 -3.06 -1.45 13.17
N HIS A 89 -3.45 -2.57 13.78
CA HIS A 89 -4.80 -2.70 14.31
C HIS A 89 -5.13 -1.66 15.38
N ASP A 90 -6.27 -1.00 15.22
CA ASP A 90 -6.96 -0.18 16.21
C ASP A 90 -8.47 -0.37 16.00
N LYS A 91 -9.23 -0.43 17.09
CA LYS A 91 -10.70 -0.63 17.04
C LYS A 91 -11.46 0.42 16.23
N ASN A 92 -10.86 1.60 16.05
CA ASN A 92 -11.41 2.70 15.28
C ASN A 92 -10.80 2.79 13.87
N HIS A 93 -9.90 1.86 13.49
CA HIS A 93 -9.30 1.77 12.17
C HIS A 93 -10.06 0.75 11.33
N TYR A 94 -10.94 1.22 10.46
CA TYR A 94 -11.82 0.35 9.67
C TYR A 94 -12.06 0.89 8.27
N THR A 95 -12.46 0.00 7.38
CA THR A 95 -12.83 0.33 6.00
C THR A 95 -13.77 -0.73 5.43
N THR A 96 -14.21 -0.52 4.19
CA THR A 96 -14.97 -1.49 3.40
C THR A 96 -14.25 -1.79 2.08
N ALA A 97 -14.56 -2.92 1.47
CA ALA A 97 -14.02 -3.26 0.15
C ALA A 97 -14.37 -2.20 -0.91
N LEU A 98 -15.57 -1.63 -0.85
CA LEU A 98 -16.01 -0.59 -1.77
C LEU A 98 -15.22 0.72 -1.60
N ASP A 99 -14.98 1.13 -0.37
CA ASP A 99 -14.19 2.34 -0.10
C ASP A 99 -12.73 2.15 -0.51
N MET A 100 -12.17 0.95 -0.27
CA MET A 100 -10.82 0.65 -0.73
C MET A 100 -10.69 0.65 -2.25
N VAL A 101 -11.74 0.29 -3.01
CA VAL A 101 -11.75 0.46 -4.48
C VAL A 101 -11.67 1.93 -4.87
N LYS A 102 -12.39 2.83 -4.18
CA LYS A 102 -12.34 4.28 -4.45
C LYS A 102 -10.95 4.85 -4.19
N ILE A 103 -10.38 4.54 -3.02
CA ILE A 103 -9.03 4.98 -2.64
C ILE A 103 -7.98 4.41 -3.60
N ALA A 104 -8.06 3.12 -3.91
CA ALA A 104 -7.13 2.46 -4.82
C ALA A 104 -7.24 2.98 -6.26
N SER A 105 -8.44 3.32 -6.73
CA SER A 105 -8.66 3.92 -8.03
C SER A 105 -7.96 5.27 -8.15
N TYR A 106 -8.07 6.11 -7.13
CA TYR A 106 -7.35 7.37 -7.07
C TYR A 106 -5.83 7.15 -7.02
N ALA A 107 -5.35 6.29 -6.12
CA ALA A 107 -3.93 5.97 -6.01
C ALA A 107 -3.35 5.44 -7.34
N LYS A 108 -4.08 4.56 -8.04
CA LYS A 108 -3.68 4.03 -9.35
C LYS A 108 -3.61 5.11 -10.43
N SER A 109 -4.40 6.17 -10.33
CA SER A 109 -4.37 7.29 -11.27
C SER A 109 -3.12 8.18 -11.13
N ILE A 110 -2.38 8.07 -10.03
CA ILE A 110 -1.13 8.79 -9.79
C ILE A 110 0.03 8.01 -10.43
N PRO A 111 0.68 8.52 -11.51
CA PRO A 111 1.65 7.75 -12.27
C PRO A 111 2.78 7.16 -11.42
N LEU A 112 3.32 7.95 -10.48
CA LEU A 112 4.40 7.50 -9.59
C LEU A 112 3.96 6.35 -8.68
N ILE A 113 2.75 6.42 -8.12
CA ILE A 113 2.23 5.36 -7.24
C ILE A 113 1.96 4.09 -8.05
N SER A 114 1.37 4.24 -9.24
CA SER A 114 1.14 3.12 -10.15
C SER A 114 2.44 2.43 -10.56
N GLU A 115 3.49 3.21 -10.92
CA GLU A 115 4.85 2.71 -11.22
C GLU A 115 5.40 1.89 -10.04
N ILE A 116 5.39 2.47 -8.84
CA ILE A 116 5.96 1.84 -7.64
C ILE A 116 5.21 0.56 -7.29
N CYS A 117 3.87 0.61 -7.23
CA CYS A 117 3.05 -0.56 -6.91
C CYS A 117 3.21 -1.72 -7.91
N GLY A 118 3.48 -1.41 -9.19
CA GLY A 118 3.74 -2.41 -10.22
C GLY A 118 5.18 -2.91 -10.26
N THR A 119 6.07 -2.35 -9.48
CA THR A 119 7.47 -2.77 -9.42
C THR A 119 7.62 -4.02 -8.54
N TYR A 120 8.17 -5.11 -9.08
CA TYR A 120 8.40 -6.34 -8.32
C TYR A 120 9.54 -6.19 -7.32
N GLN A 121 10.67 -5.65 -7.76
CA GLN A 121 11.86 -5.48 -6.92
C GLN A 121 12.71 -4.30 -7.38
N ILE A 122 13.45 -3.70 -6.45
CA ILE A 122 14.33 -2.57 -6.76
C ILE A 122 15.53 -2.51 -5.81
N THR A 123 16.67 -2.10 -6.34
CA THR A 123 17.81 -1.68 -5.53
C THR A 123 17.82 -0.16 -5.45
N GLN A 124 17.90 0.38 -4.25
CA GLN A 124 18.01 1.82 -3.99
C GLN A 124 19.31 2.14 -3.28
N LYS A 125 20.06 3.11 -3.82
CA LYS A 125 21.29 3.61 -3.22
C LYS A 125 21.06 4.99 -2.63
N LEU A 126 21.38 5.16 -1.36
CA LEU A 126 21.36 6.45 -0.69
C LEU A 126 22.58 7.30 -1.08
N LYS A 127 22.47 8.62 -0.92
CA LYS A 127 23.60 9.52 -1.13
C LYS A 127 24.76 9.25 -0.17
N SER A 128 24.50 8.70 0.99
CA SER A 128 25.45 8.26 2.01
C SER A 128 26.20 6.99 1.65
N GLY A 129 25.74 6.24 0.65
CA GLY A 129 26.38 5.04 0.10
C GLY A 129 25.69 3.73 0.42
N GLU A 130 24.77 3.68 1.39
CA GLU A 130 24.01 2.47 1.73
C GLU A 130 23.13 2.03 0.57
N GLU A 131 22.98 0.72 0.40
CA GLU A 131 22.12 0.11 -0.60
C GLU A 131 21.03 -0.72 0.07
N PHE A 132 19.80 -0.55 -0.41
CA PHE A 132 18.63 -1.31 -0.01
C PHE A 132 18.12 -2.12 -1.19
N TYR A 133 17.80 -3.38 -0.95
CA TYR A 133 17.11 -4.24 -1.90
C TYR A 133 15.72 -4.54 -1.38
N TRP A 134 14.70 -3.98 -2.02
CA TRP A 134 13.31 -4.17 -1.63
C TRP A 134 12.56 -4.99 -2.66
N VAL A 135 11.79 -5.95 -2.15
CA VAL A 135 10.91 -6.83 -2.94
C VAL A 135 9.46 -6.53 -2.59
N ASN A 136 8.61 -6.48 -3.58
CA ASN A 136 7.19 -6.23 -3.39
C ASN A 136 6.52 -7.44 -2.69
N SER A 137 5.78 -7.17 -1.65
CA SER A 137 5.01 -8.16 -0.89
C SER A 137 3.85 -8.77 -1.70
N ASN A 138 3.46 -8.14 -2.83
CA ASN A 138 2.43 -8.64 -3.72
C ASN A 138 2.96 -9.77 -4.63
N LYS A 139 2.65 -11.01 -4.26
CA LYS A 139 3.10 -12.21 -4.95
C LYS A 139 2.58 -12.37 -6.38
N LEU A 140 1.49 -11.67 -6.75
CA LEU A 140 0.98 -11.64 -8.12
C LEU A 140 2.00 -11.07 -9.13
N LEU A 141 3.00 -10.31 -8.66
CA LEU A 141 4.06 -9.72 -9.49
C LEU A 141 5.29 -10.62 -9.63
N ASN A 142 5.39 -11.70 -8.86
CA ASN A 142 6.54 -12.59 -8.83
C ASN A 142 6.32 -13.79 -9.76
N GLN A 143 7.07 -13.88 -10.84
CA GLN A 143 7.00 -15.00 -11.80
C GLN A 143 7.31 -16.38 -11.19
N GLY A 144 7.94 -16.44 -10.03
CA GLY A 144 8.23 -17.66 -9.29
C GLY A 144 7.09 -18.18 -8.40
N GLU A 145 5.98 -17.45 -8.30
CA GLU A 145 4.84 -17.82 -7.44
C GLU A 145 3.69 -18.41 -8.26
N ASP A 146 2.99 -19.39 -7.70
CA ASP A 146 1.86 -20.06 -8.36
C ASP A 146 0.70 -19.11 -8.68
N CYS A 147 0.58 -18.01 -7.93
CA CYS A 147 -0.43 -16.98 -8.14
C CYS A 147 0.02 -15.84 -9.08
N TYR A 148 1.19 -15.96 -9.72
CA TYR A 148 1.67 -14.94 -10.65
C TYR A 148 0.66 -14.66 -11.78
N SER A 149 0.54 -13.40 -12.15
CA SER A 149 -0.23 -12.98 -13.33
C SER A 149 0.53 -11.93 -14.12
N GLU A 150 0.73 -12.19 -15.42
CA GLU A 150 1.33 -11.24 -16.35
C GLU A 150 0.54 -9.94 -16.51
N TYR A 151 -0.76 -9.95 -16.14
CA TYR A 151 -1.63 -8.79 -16.18
C TYR A 151 -1.64 -7.99 -14.89
N ALA A 152 -1.11 -8.55 -13.78
CA ALA A 152 -1.04 -7.85 -12.51
C ALA A 152 -0.02 -6.69 -12.57
N ASP A 153 -0.45 -5.50 -12.16
CA ASP A 153 0.36 -4.28 -12.17
C ASP A 153 0.19 -3.44 -10.89
N GLY A 154 -0.02 -4.10 -9.78
CA GLY A 154 -0.15 -3.53 -8.42
C GLY A 154 -1.20 -4.29 -7.62
N MET A 155 -1.64 -3.86 -6.45
CA MET A 155 -1.34 -2.62 -5.71
C MET A 155 -0.63 -2.94 -4.38
N LYS A 156 -1.43 -3.30 -3.32
CA LYS A 156 -0.90 -3.41 -1.97
C LYS A 156 -1.51 -4.58 -1.21
N THR A 157 -0.70 -5.28 -0.45
CA THR A 157 -1.09 -6.32 0.51
C THR A 157 -1.23 -5.74 1.91
N GLY A 158 -2.01 -6.42 2.76
CA GLY A 158 -2.11 -6.12 4.18
C GLY A 158 -2.36 -7.40 4.99
N PHE A 159 -1.97 -7.36 6.25
CA PHE A 159 -2.25 -8.41 7.22
C PHE A 159 -2.20 -7.85 8.64
N THR A 160 -3.19 -8.16 9.43
CA THR A 160 -3.16 -8.20 10.89
C THR A 160 -3.99 -9.41 11.32
N ASP A 161 -3.85 -9.87 12.55
CA ASP A 161 -4.63 -11.01 13.04
C ASP A 161 -6.14 -10.74 12.97
N GLU A 162 -6.55 -9.49 13.20
CA GLU A 162 -7.96 -9.09 13.17
C GLU A 162 -8.48 -8.88 11.73
N ALA A 163 -7.65 -8.32 10.84
CA ALA A 163 -8.06 -8.06 9.47
C ALA A 163 -7.99 -9.30 8.57
N GLY A 164 -7.25 -10.31 8.99
CA GLY A 164 -6.92 -11.44 8.13
C GLY A 164 -6.03 -11.04 6.95
N SER A 165 -5.91 -11.92 5.99
CA SER A 165 -5.09 -11.68 4.80
C SER A 165 -5.83 -10.84 3.76
N CYS A 166 -5.27 -9.67 3.41
CA CYS A 166 -5.90 -8.69 2.53
C CYS A 166 -5.02 -8.38 1.32
N VAL A 167 -5.63 -8.07 0.18
CA VAL A 167 -4.94 -7.51 -0.98
C VAL A 167 -5.88 -6.64 -1.83
N ILE A 168 -5.36 -5.52 -2.27
CA ILE A 168 -5.90 -4.76 -3.38
C ILE A 168 -5.00 -5.07 -4.57
N SER A 169 -5.60 -5.49 -5.69
CA SER A 169 -4.85 -5.80 -6.90
C SER A 169 -5.37 -5.03 -8.09
N SER A 170 -4.48 -4.65 -8.98
CA SER A 170 -4.83 -4.14 -10.30
C SER A 170 -4.29 -5.05 -11.39
N PHE A 171 -5.09 -5.20 -12.43
CA PHE A 171 -4.77 -6.03 -13.58
C PHE A 171 -5.10 -5.23 -14.85
N THR A 172 -4.12 -5.08 -15.72
CA THR A 172 -4.32 -4.36 -16.99
C THR A 172 -4.13 -5.29 -18.17
N LYS A 173 -5.16 -5.36 -19.02
CA LYS A 173 -5.14 -6.10 -20.29
C LYS A 173 -5.81 -5.27 -21.38
N ASN A 174 -5.17 -5.17 -22.55
CA ASN A 174 -5.68 -4.44 -23.71
C ASN A 174 -6.11 -2.99 -23.39
N GLY A 175 -5.34 -2.30 -22.52
CA GLY A 175 -5.61 -0.93 -22.10
C GLY A 175 -6.79 -0.76 -21.14
N LYS A 176 -7.38 -1.86 -20.65
CA LYS A 176 -8.42 -1.83 -19.60
C LYS A 176 -7.87 -2.35 -18.30
N THR A 177 -8.11 -1.61 -17.22
CA THR A 177 -7.68 -1.96 -15.87
C THR A 177 -8.86 -2.42 -15.02
N MET A 178 -8.69 -3.56 -14.33
CA MET A 178 -9.58 -4.06 -13.32
C MET A 178 -8.94 -3.90 -11.95
N LEU A 179 -9.64 -3.26 -11.02
CA LEU A 179 -9.27 -3.24 -9.60
C LEU A 179 -10.10 -4.28 -8.86
N THR A 180 -9.43 -5.05 -8.02
CA THR A 180 -10.04 -6.07 -7.16
C THR A 180 -9.61 -5.87 -5.73
N VAL A 181 -10.50 -6.16 -4.78
CA VAL A 181 -10.23 -6.07 -3.34
C VAL A 181 -10.67 -7.39 -2.70
N ALA A 182 -9.74 -8.10 -2.08
CA ALA A 182 -10.01 -9.23 -1.21
C ALA A 182 -9.58 -8.87 0.21
N MET A 183 -10.47 -9.06 1.17
CA MET A 183 -10.26 -8.74 2.57
C MET A 183 -10.67 -9.92 3.44
N ASN A 184 -10.01 -10.05 4.59
CA ASN A 184 -10.30 -11.09 5.58
C ASN A 184 -10.26 -12.52 5.01
N SER A 185 -9.31 -12.79 4.12
CA SER A 185 -9.07 -14.16 3.67
C SER A 185 -8.42 -14.95 4.83
N PRO A 186 -8.96 -16.13 5.18
CA PRO A 186 -8.41 -16.95 6.26
C PRO A 186 -7.06 -17.57 5.89
N GLU A 187 -6.75 -17.68 4.60
CA GLU A 187 -5.52 -18.26 4.09
C GLU A 187 -4.61 -17.19 3.48
N LEU A 188 -3.30 -17.36 3.69
CA LEU A 188 -2.29 -16.41 3.18
C LEU A 188 -2.36 -16.24 1.67
N TYR A 189 -2.62 -17.32 0.91
CA TYR A 189 -2.70 -17.31 -0.54
C TYR A 189 -4.13 -17.15 -1.08
N GLY A 190 -5.15 -17.41 -0.28
CA GLY A 190 -6.57 -17.31 -0.67
C GLY A 190 -6.90 -15.97 -1.31
N LYS A 191 -6.43 -14.87 -0.71
CA LYS A 191 -6.60 -13.52 -1.24
C LYS A 191 -6.14 -13.35 -2.70
N TYR A 192 -5.06 -14.03 -3.11
CA TYR A 192 -4.55 -13.93 -4.49
C TYR A 192 -5.44 -14.68 -5.47
N TYR A 193 -5.87 -15.89 -5.12
CA TYR A 193 -6.78 -16.67 -5.96
C TYR A 193 -8.13 -15.98 -6.11
N ASP A 194 -8.68 -15.40 -5.05
CA ASP A 194 -9.91 -14.63 -5.09
C ASP A 194 -9.79 -13.45 -6.06
N THR A 195 -8.70 -12.68 -5.99
CA THR A 195 -8.50 -11.53 -6.89
C THR A 195 -8.28 -11.94 -8.34
N LEU A 196 -7.63 -13.07 -8.62
CA LEU A 196 -7.51 -13.63 -9.97
C LEU A 196 -8.88 -14.02 -10.55
N ILE A 197 -9.74 -14.65 -9.74
CA ILE A 197 -11.11 -15.00 -10.15
C ILE A 197 -11.92 -13.72 -10.42
N LEU A 198 -11.86 -12.73 -9.53
CA LEU A 198 -12.55 -11.45 -9.70
C LEU A 198 -12.09 -10.70 -10.95
N ALA A 199 -10.78 -10.64 -11.20
CA ALA A 199 -10.22 -10.02 -12.39
C ALA A 199 -10.72 -10.71 -13.67
N LYS A 200 -10.69 -12.03 -13.70
CA LYS A 200 -11.21 -12.83 -14.82
C LYS A 200 -12.70 -12.57 -15.08
N LEU A 201 -13.51 -12.51 -14.03
CA LEU A 201 -14.93 -12.16 -14.15
C LEU A 201 -15.12 -10.74 -14.69
N GLY A 202 -14.39 -9.76 -14.18
CA GLY A 202 -14.44 -8.37 -14.63
C GLY A 202 -14.05 -8.22 -16.10
N PHE A 203 -12.98 -8.88 -16.53
CA PHE A 203 -12.57 -8.88 -17.93
C PHE A 203 -13.59 -9.54 -18.83
N LYS A 204 -14.14 -10.69 -18.43
CA LYS A 204 -15.21 -11.40 -19.18
C LYS A 204 -16.44 -10.52 -19.37
N GLN A 205 -16.90 -9.82 -18.33
CA GLN A 205 -18.03 -8.88 -18.43
C GLN A 205 -17.74 -7.75 -19.42
N ASN A 206 -16.49 -7.33 -19.56
CA ASN A 206 -16.05 -6.32 -20.53
C ASN A 206 -15.67 -6.92 -21.89
N LYS A 207 -15.98 -8.17 -22.18
CA LYS A 207 -15.68 -8.89 -23.43
C LYS A 207 -14.17 -8.95 -23.75
N ILE A 208 -13.34 -9.02 -22.74
CA ILE A 208 -11.90 -9.22 -22.88
C ILE A 208 -11.61 -10.69 -22.62
N ASP A 209 -11.02 -11.37 -23.59
CA ASP A 209 -10.64 -12.78 -23.45
C ASP A 209 -9.48 -12.94 -22.45
N CYS A 210 -9.67 -13.79 -21.45
CA CYS A 210 -8.68 -14.14 -20.43
C CYS A 210 -8.51 -15.64 -20.40
N SER A 211 -7.77 -16.18 -21.36
CA SER A 211 -7.14 -17.49 -21.20
C SER A 211 -5.95 -17.34 -20.26
N TYR A 212 -6.05 -17.85 -19.05
CA TYR A 212 -4.93 -18.12 -18.18
C TYR A 212 -4.48 -19.55 -18.38
#